data_f81e584f39adf5b8f2e89a13aef888c5
#
_entry.id   f81e584f39adf5b8f2e89a13aef888c5
#
_cell.length_a   1.000
_cell.length_b   1.000
_cell.length_c   1.000
_cell.angle_alpha   90.00
_cell.angle_beta   90.00
_cell.angle_gamma   90.00
#
_symmetry.space_group_name_H-M   'P 1'
#
loop_
_entity.id
_entity.type
_entity.pdbx_description
1 polymer ?
#
loop_
_entity_poly.entity_id
_entity_poly.type
_entity_poly.pdbx_seq_one_letter_code
_entity_poly.pdbx_strand_id
1 'polypeptide(L)'
;MENDFDNLTLHNENIFKFDFKKIIKEDYEEYLIVENPPWVTNTNLSKYESKNIPMKNNIKNYGQFEAKTGMSNFDVSENIIIHIIEKFRQLNTTIIFLCKYNVACNIFKYLVKTRVFPARVNIVKFNAMQIFGIDSSSCILIIQFNENNKEIKSCTVNNLNNPHEHYRIGIKNGKLYSNIDNDIDIDGKCCFEWRQGIKHDCVKVMELEKTGTKYKNKKEDLVELEEDLLYPLLKSSNVKIPIVKESGQKILVTQHKLKEDTSYIKEKYPLTWAYLEKNKEYFDKRKSSIYQKAPDYSIFGIGEYTFKKIQSRHYGFLQTGTLQFSIQ
;
A
#
# COMPACT_ATOMS: atom_id res chain seq x y z
N MET A 1 33.72 -7.50 -26.45
CA MET A 1 34.81 -7.58 -25.47
C MET A 1 34.31 -8.53 -24.39
N GLU A 2 34.64 -9.81 -24.49
CA GLU A 2 34.50 -10.77 -23.41
C GLU A 2 35.60 -10.45 -22.41
N ASN A 3 35.24 -9.82 -21.30
CA ASN A 3 36.14 -9.74 -20.16
C ASN A 3 36.05 -11.07 -19.45
N ASP A 4 36.97 -11.96 -19.65
CA ASP A 4 37.19 -13.14 -18.82
C ASP A 4 37.62 -12.66 -17.44
N PHE A 5 36.66 -12.64 -16.49
CA PHE A 5 36.98 -12.44 -15.10
C PHE A 5 37.25 -13.83 -14.48
N ASP A 6 38.51 -14.15 -14.25
CA ASP A 6 38.98 -15.43 -13.69
C ASP A 6 38.31 -15.81 -12.36
N ASN A 7 37.63 -14.87 -11.70
CA ASN A 7 36.99 -15.00 -10.40
C ASN A 7 35.46 -14.90 -10.44
N LEU A 8 34.84 -14.95 -11.63
CA LEU A 8 33.37 -14.85 -11.75
C LEU A 8 32.73 -16.24 -11.92
N THR A 9 31.82 -16.60 -11.04
CA THR A 9 30.99 -17.79 -11.16
C THR A 9 29.53 -17.40 -11.37
N LEU A 10 28.91 -17.87 -12.44
CA LEU A 10 27.51 -17.59 -12.77
C LEU A 10 26.64 -18.79 -12.38
N HIS A 11 25.56 -18.51 -11.64
CA HIS A 11 24.54 -19.48 -11.26
C HIS A 11 23.18 -19.04 -11.81
N ASN A 12 22.55 -19.87 -12.66
CA ASN A 12 21.19 -19.66 -13.16
C ASN A 12 20.23 -20.60 -12.46
N GLU A 13 19.93 -20.29 -11.22
CA GLU A 13 19.10 -21.14 -10.34
C GLU A 13 18.03 -20.28 -9.62
N ASN A 14 16.96 -20.94 -9.15
CA ASN A 14 15.97 -20.25 -8.30
C ASN A 14 16.57 -19.99 -6.93
N ILE A 15 16.61 -18.73 -6.50
CA ILE A 15 17.22 -18.29 -5.23
C ILE A 15 16.71 -19.05 -4.00
N PHE A 16 15.43 -19.47 -3.98
CA PHE A 16 14.83 -20.23 -2.88
C PHE A 16 15.22 -21.69 -2.86
N LYS A 17 15.81 -22.21 -3.96
CA LYS A 17 16.28 -23.58 -4.11
C LYS A 17 17.79 -23.69 -4.19
N PHE A 18 18.46 -22.55 -4.31
CA PHE A 18 19.90 -22.47 -4.44
C PHE A 18 20.59 -23.00 -3.16
N ASP A 19 21.55 -23.88 -3.35
CA ASP A 19 22.38 -24.37 -2.25
C ASP A 19 23.54 -23.41 -1.97
N PHE A 20 23.36 -22.57 -0.96
CA PHE A 20 24.35 -21.57 -0.56
C PHE A 20 25.68 -22.15 -0.08
N LYS A 21 25.75 -23.46 0.26
CA LYS A 21 27.02 -24.11 0.57
C LYS A 21 27.99 -24.12 -0.60
N LYS A 22 27.49 -23.96 -1.83
CA LYS A 22 28.35 -23.82 -3.04
C LYS A 22 29.21 -22.55 -3.02
N ILE A 23 28.76 -21.49 -2.34
CA ILE A 23 29.41 -20.18 -2.30
C ILE A 23 29.94 -19.78 -0.92
N ILE A 24 29.42 -20.39 0.16
CA ILE A 24 29.93 -20.17 1.51
C ILE A 24 31.15 -21.08 1.71
N LYS A 25 32.32 -20.45 1.95
CA LYS A 25 33.59 -21.13 2.18
C LYS A 25 34.16 -20.73 3.53
N GLU A 26 34.83 -21.65 4.21
CA GLU A 26 35.41 -21.44 5.54
C GLU A 26 36.60 -20.47 5.54
N ASP A 27 37.26 -20.31 4.40
CA ASP A 27 38.44 -19.44 4.22
C ASP A 27 38.11 -17.97 3.90
N TYR A 28 36.81 -17.64 3.76
CA TYR A 28 36.42 -16.26 3.53
C TYR A 28 36.19 -15.52 4.85
N GLU A 29 36.87 -14.38 5.00
CA GLU A 29 36.79 -13.54 6.21
C GLU A 29 35.52 -12.71 6.23
N GLU A 30 35.00 -12.30 5.08
CA GLU A 30 33.81 -11.45 4.94
C GLU A 30 33.03 -11.76 3.67
N TYR A 31 31.72 -11.58 3.74
CA TYR A 31 30.80 -11.66 2.59
C TYR A 31 30.16 -10.30 2.32
N LEU A 32 30.19 -9.88 1.06
CA LEU A 32 29.43 -8.74 0.58
C LEU A 32 28.33 -9.22 -0.36
N ILE A 33 27.08 -8.95 0.00
CA ILE A 33 25.90 -9.29 -0.80
C ILE A 33 25.26 -8.01 -1.27
N VAL A 34 25.18 -7.84 -2.61
CA VAL A 34 24.56 -6.66 -3.23
C VAL A 34 23.50 -7.14 -4.21
N GLU A 35 22.26 -6.69 -4.06
CA GLU A 35 21.15 -7.17 -4.86
C GLU A 35 20.06 -6.11 -5.10
N ASN A 36 19.40 -6.24 -6.25
CA ASN A 36 18.17 -5.53 -6.58
C ASN A 36 17.07 -6.56 -6.89
N PRO A 37 16.38 -7.10 -5.86
CA PRO A 37 15.36 -8.12 -6.05
C PRO A 37 14.13 -7.55 -6.77
N PRO A 38 13.31 -8.38 -7.44
CA PRO A 38 12.13 -7.92 -8.18
C PRO A 38 11.08 -7.28 -7.25
N TRP A 39 10.61 -6.08 -7.59
CA TRP A 39 9.64 -5.29 -6.80
C TRP A 39 8.19 -5.63 -7.16
N VAL A 40 7.84 -6.89 -7.10
CA VAL A 40 6.50 -7.39 -7.44
C VAL A 40 5.81 -8.05 -6.25
N THR A 41 4.49 -7.92 -6.19
CA THR A 41 3.69 -8.60 -5.16
C THR A 41 3.36 -10.02 -5.57
N ASN A 42 3.19 -10.93 -4.59
CA ASN A 42 2.74 -12.30 -4.85
C ASN A 42 1.42 -12.34 -5.64
N THR A 43 0.53 -11.37 -5.43
CA THR A 43 -0.72 -11.25 -6.19
C THR A 43 -0.47 -11.01 -7.68
N ASN A 44 0.53 -10.20 -8.02
CA ASN A 44 0.90 -9.95 -9.41
C ASN A 44 1.56 -11.20 -10.03
N LEU A 45 2.44 -11.89 -9.32
CA LEU A 45 3.03 -13.14 -9.79
C LEU A 45 1.97 -14.22 -10.04
N SER A 46 0.97 -14.34 -9.17
CA SER A 46 -0.14 -15.29 -9.36
C SER A 46 -0.95 -14.99 -10.62
N LYS A 47 -1.11 -13.71 -10.99
CA LYS A 47 -1.79 -13.31 -12.23
C LYS A 47 -1.01 -13.68 -13.49
N TYR A 48 0.32 -13.76 -13.39
CA TYR A 48 1.20 -14.16 -14.50
C TYR A 48 1.52 -15.66 -14.51
N GLU A 49 0.80 -16.48 -13.72
CA GLU A 49 1.00 -17.93 -13.61
C GLU A 49 2.46 -18.33 -13.34
N SER A 50 3.19 -17.48 -12.64
CA SER A 50 4.60 -17.69 -12.35
C SER A 50 4.81 -18.92 -11.46
N LYS A 51 5.67 -19.84 -11.90
CA LYS A 51 6.09 -21.01 -11.12
C LYS A 51 7.06 -20.67 -9.97
N ASN A 52 7.54 -19.42 -9.90
CA ASN A 52 8.51 -18.92 -8.92
C ASN A 52 7.86 -18.20 -7.73
N ILE A 53 6.60 -18.52 -7.42
CA ILE A 53 5.94 -17.99 -6.23
C ILE A 53 6.54 -18.70 -5.01
N PRO A 54 7.14 -17.98 -4.05
CA PRO A 54 7.62 -18.60 -2.82
C PRO A 54 6.47 -19.31 -2.11
N MET A 55 6.73 -20.49 -1.56
CA MET A 55 5.72 -21.21 -0.76
C MET A 55 5.19 -20.26 0.34
N LYS A 56 3.88 -20.32 0.59
CA LYS A 56 3.22 -19.57 1.67
C LYS A 56 3.66 -20.10 3.03
N ASN A 57 4.93 -19.93 3.35
CA ASN A 57 5.42 -20.20 4.68
C ASN A 57 5.07 -19.00 5.56
N ASN A 58 4.53 -19.25 6.74
CA ASN A 58 4.25 -18.22 7.73
C ASN A 58 5.56 -17.77 8.41
N ILE A 59 6.53 -17.31 7.59
CA ILE A 59 7.87 -16.88 8.01
C ILE A 59 7.78 -15.78 9.07
N LYS A 60 6.69 -14.99 9.06
CA LYS A 60 6.47 -13.90 10.03
C LYS A 60 5.75 -14.33 11.28
N ASN A 61 5.40 -15.61 11.45
CA ASN A 61 4.62 -16.10 12.60
C ASN A 61 3.36 -15.23 12.87
N TYR A 62 2.68 -14.77 11.82
CA TYR A 62 1.37 -14.16 11.95
C TYR A 62 0.35 -15.22 12.39
N GLY A 63 -0.57 -14.85 13.27
CA GLY A 63 -1.70 -15.72 13.64
C GLY A 63 -2.44 -16.21 12.39
N GLN A 64 -3.05 -17.39 12.45
CA GLN A 64 -3.72 -18.03 11.29
C GLN A 64 -4.75 -17.11 10.60
N PHE A 65 -5.34 -16.17 11.33
CA PHE A 65 -6.34 -15.24 10.83
C PHE A 65 -5.72 -14.11 9.99
N GLU A 66 -4.60 -13.54 10.43
CA GLU A 66 -3.88 -12.47 9.72
C GLU A 66 -3.23 -12.98 8.43
N ALA A 67 -2.79 -14.24 8.41
CA ALA A 67 -2.29 -14.89 7.21
C ALA A 67 -3.40 -15.11 6.16
N LYS A 68 -4.66 -15.30 6.57
CA LYS A 68 -5.82 -15.51 5.68
C LYS A 68 -6.44 -14.21 5.15
N THR A 69 -6.32 -13.10 5.87
CA THR A 69 -7.01 -11.85 5.53
C THR A 69 -6.26 -10.94 4.54
N GLY A 70 -5.21 -11.43 3.90
CA GLY A 70 -4.50 -10.67 2.84
C GLY A 70 -3.51 -9.62 3.34
N MET A 71 -3.27 -9.50 4.65
CA MET A 71 -2.12 -8.74 5.18
C MET A 71 -0.78 -9.38 4.80
N SER A 72 -0.83 -10.55 4.18
CA SER A 72 0.29 -11.27 3.58
C SER A 72 0.51 -10.93 2.10
N ASN A 73 0.16 -9.75 1.62
CA ASN A 73 0.59 -9.28 0.30
C ASN A 73 2.10 -8.99 0.36
N PHE A 74 2.87 -10.06 0.47
CA PHE A 74 4.32 -10.01 0.48
C PHE A 74 4.81 -9.47 -0.85
N ASP A 75 5.64 -8.46 -0.79
CA ASP A 75 6.54 -8.16 -1.88
C ASP A 75 7.54 -9.33 -1.97
N VAL A 76 7.79 -9.82 -3.17
CA VAL A 76 8.73 -10.94 -3.39
C VAL A 76 10.12 -10.57 -2.88
N SER A 77 10.51 -9.32 -3.03
CA SER A 77 11.77 -8.79 -2.51
C SER A 77 11.92 -9.01 -1.01
N GLU A 78 10.85 -8.85 -0.24
CA GLU A 78 10.87 -9.10 1.21
C GLU A 78 11.22 -10.55 1.55
N ASN A 79 10.64 -11.52 0.81
CA ASN A 79 10.94 -12.93 1.01
C ASN A 79 12.38 -13.27 0.65
N ILE A 80 12.90 -12.71 -0.45
CA ILE A 80 14.29 -12.89 -0.87
C ILE A 80 15.24 -12.34 0.19
N ILE A 81 15.00 -11.12 0.66
CA ILE A 81 15.82 -10.49 1.70
C ILE A 81 15.87 -11.34 2.98
N ILE A 82 14.70 -11.79 3.46
CA ILE A 82 14.64 -12.67 4.65
C ILE A 82 15.41 -13.96 4.40
N HIS A 83 15.24 -14.58 3.21
CA HIS A 83 15.95 -15.81 2.88
C HIS A 83 17.46 -15.65 2.93
N ILE A 84 17.99 -14.57 2.37
CA ILE A 84 19.41 -14.24 2.41
C ILE A 84 19.88 -13.99 3.85
N ILE A 85 19.14 -13.19 4.64
CA ILE A 85 19.47 -12.94 6.06
C ILE A 85 19.59 -14.28 6.81
N GLU A 86 18.65 -15.19 6.65
CA GLU A 86 18.68 -16.48 7.36
C GLU A 86 19.88 -17.37 6.98
N LYS A 87 20.42 -17.20 5.77
CA LYS A 87 21.61 -17.94 5.34
C LYS A 87 22.93 -17.35 5.83
N PHE A 88 23.00 -16.01 5.97
CA PHE A 88 24.25 -15.31 6.18
C PHE A 88 24.40 -14.65 7.58
N ARG A 89 23.34 -14.61 8.39
CA ARG A 89 23.30 -13.90 9.68
C ARG A 89 24.32 -14.37 10.73
N GLN A 90 24.91 -15.55 10.54
CA GLN A 90 25.93 -16.09 11.43
C GLN A 90 27.36 -15.88 10.90
N LEU A 91 27.49 -15.31 9.72
CA LEU A 91 28.76 -15.03 9.06
C LEU A 91 29.08 -13.54 9.17
N ASN A 92 30.36 -13.18 9.06
CA ASN A 92 30.75 -11.80 8.88
C ASN A 92 30.27 -11.34 7.50
N THR A 93 29.20 -10.55 7.48
CA THR A 93 28.47 -10.26 6.22
C THR A 93 27.94 -8.85 6.19
N THR A 94 28.18 -8.16 5.09
CA THR A 94 27.51 -6.90 4.73
C THR A 94 26.50 -7.17 3.62
N ILE A 95 25.24 -6.88 3.90
CA ILE A 95 24.11 -7.08 2.98
C ILE A 95 23.57 -5.73 2.54
N ILE A 96 23.49 -5.49 1.22
CA ILE A 96 23.03 -4.24 0.62
C ILE A 96 21.91 -4.56 -0.39
N PHE A 97 20.69 -4.09 -0.11
CA PHE A 97 19.53 -4.28 -0.97
C PHE A 97 18.96 -2.96 -1.47
N LEU A 98 18.74 -2.88 -2.77
CA LEU A 98 17.89 -1.86 -3.37
C LEU A 98 16.43 -2.34 -3.26
N CYS A 99 15.58 -1.64 -2.51
CA CYS A 99 14.20 -2.08 -2.28
C CYS A 99 13.25 -0.90 -2.01
N LYS A 100 11.95 -1.20 -1.93
CA LYS A 100 10.96 -0.22 -1.46
C LYS A 100 11.16 0.09 0.02
N TYR A 101 10.97 1.33 0.41
CA TYR A 101 11.10 1.76 1.82
C TYR A 101 10.21 0.95 2.78
N ASN A 102 8.98 0.62 2.36
CA ASN A 102 8.09 -0.23 3.17
C ASN A 102 8.66 -1.64 3.38
N VAL A 103 9.37 -2.20 2.40
CA VAL A 103 10.06 -3.48 2.53
C VAL A 103 11.16 -3.38 3.56
N ALA A 104 12.01 -2.35 3.50
CA ALA A 104 13.06 -2.11 4.49
C ALA A 104 12.49 -1.99 5.91
N CYS A 105 11.39 -1.25 6.10
CA CYS A 105 10.69 -1.17 7.38
C CYS A 105 10.16 -2.54 7.87
N ASN A 106 9.66 -3.38 6.95
CA ASN A 106 9.19 -4.71 7.30
C ASN A 106 10.35 -5.65 7.67
N ILE A 107 11.48 -5.55 6.98
CA ILE A 107 12.70 -6.28 7.33
C ILE A 107 13.20 -5.85 8.72
N PHE A 108 13.21 -4.56 9.02
CA PHE A 108 13.57 -4.09 10.35
C PHE A 108 12.65 -4.66 11.43
N LYS A 109 11.34 -4.66 11.21
CA LYS A 109 10.37 -5.32 12.12
C LYS A 109 10.65 -6.81 12.28
N TYR A 110 10.98 -7.48 11.17
CA TYR A 110 11.32 -8.91 11.17
C TYR A 110 12.54 -9.17 12.07
N LEU A 111 13.63 -8.44 11.89
CA LEU A 111 14.86 -8.58 12.69
C LEU A 111 14.57 -8.45 14.19
N VAL A 112 13.84 -7.41 14.60
CA VAL A 112 13.50 -7.17 16.01
C VAL A 112 12.58 -8.27 16.55
N LYS A 113 11.54 -8.66 15.81
CA LYS A 113 10.56 -9.66 16.24
C LYS A 113 11.17 -11.06 16.39
N THR A 114 12.03 -11.45 15.46
CA THR A 114 12.67 -12.78 15.45
C THR A 114 13.94 -12.83 16.28
N ARG A 115 14.34 -11.71 16.90
CA ARG A 115 15.58 -11.58 17.68
C ARG A 115 16.83 -11.94 16.87
N VAL A 116 16.82 -11.56 15.59
CA VAL A 116 18.01 -11.60 14.76
C VAL A 116 18.76 -10.29 14.98
N PHE A 117 19.92 -10.38 15.56
CA PHE A 117 20.70 -9.23 16.02
C PHE A 117 21.84 -8.92 15.05
N PRO A 118 21.72 -7.94 14.16
CA PRO A 118 22.84 -7.44 13.37
C PRO A 118 23.70 -6.46 14.19
N ALA A 119 24.93 -6.26 13.78
CA ALA A 119 25.80 -5.21 14.33
C ALA A 119 25.25 -3.81 13.96
N ARG A 120 24.69 -3.67 12.74
CA ARG A 120 24.16 -2.41 12.23
C ARG A 120 23.04 -2.62 11.22
N VAL A 121 22.03 -1.73 11.26
CA VAL A 121 21.03 -1.56 10.20
C VAL A 121 20.97 -0.09 9.83
N ASN A 122 21.05 0.21 8.53
CA ASN A 122 20.87 1.54 7.97
C ASN A 122 19.91 1.49 6.79
N ILE A 123 19.13 2.54 6.63
CA ILE A 123 18.28 2.76 5.47
C ILE A 123 18.69 4.08 4.83
N VAL A 124 18.99 4.09 3.53
CA VAL A 124 19.34 5.30 2.79
C VAL A 124 18.27 5.54 1.73
N LYS A 125 17.41 6.52 1.96
CA LYS A 125 16.37 6.92 1.00
C LYS A 125 16.98 7.73 -0.14
N PHE A 126 16.39 7.60 -1.33
CA PHE A 126 16.75 8.39 -2.50
C PHE A 126 15.53 8.67 -3.36
N ASN A 127 15.64 9.63 -4.26
CA ASN A 127 14.58 9.97 -5.21
C ASN A 127 14.64 9.03 -6.43
N ALA A 128 13.80 8.00 -6.43
CA ALA A 128 13.74 7.01 -7.52
C ALA A 128 13.25 7.60 -8.85
N MET A 129 12.46 8.68 -8.81
CA MET A 129 12.03 9.37 -10.02
C MET A 129 13.22 10.01 -10.73
N GLN A 130 14.14 10.62 -9.99
CA GLN A 130 15.34 11.24 -10.56
C GLN A 130 16.34 10.22 -11.11
N ILE A 131 16.49 9.07 -10.43
CA ILE A 131 17.52 8.08 -10.78
C ILE A 131 17.00 7.08 -11.82
N PHE A 132 15.75 6.61 -11.69
CA PHE A 132 15.19 5.52 -12.48
C PHE A 132 13.91 5.89 -13.24
N GLY A 133 13.38 7.11 -13.12
CA GLY A 133 12.10 7.50 -13.72
C GLY A 133 10.88 6.81 -13.12
N ILE A 134 10.97 6.29 -11.88
CA ILE A 134 9.93 5.49 -11.23
C ILE A 134 9.34 6.25 -10.05
N ASP A 135 8.02 6.38 -10.00
CA ASP A 135 7.31 6.94 -8.84
C ASP A 135 7.17 5.87 -7.75
N SER A 136 8.21 5.73 -6.94
CA SER A 136 8.27 4.78 -5.84
C SER A 136 9.10 5.33 -4.68
N SER A 137 8.64 5.15 -3.45
CA SER A 137 9.45 5.39 -2.26
C SER A 137 10.49 4.28 -2.12
N SER A 138 11.71 4.55 -2.52
CA SER A 138 12.81 3.59 -2.64
C SER A 138 13.96 3.91 -1.69
N CYS A 139 14.73 2.89 -1.35
CA CYS A 139 15.88 3.01 -0.47
C CYS A 139 16.92 1.92 -0.72
N ILE A 140 18.11 2.16 -0.20
CA ILE A 140 19.14 1.15 -0.01
C ILE A 140 19.04 0.69 1.45
N LEU A 141 18.82 -0.59 1.66
CA LEU A 141 18.85 -1.23 2.99
C LEU A 141 20.23 -1.86 3.18
N ILE A 142 20.90 -1.49 4.26
CA ILE A 142 22.23 -1.99 4.63
C ILE A 142 22.12 -2.71 5.97
N ILE A 143 22.53 -3.98 6.01
CA ILE A 143 22.54 -4.81 7.21
C ILE A 143 23.93 -5.41 7.36
N GLN A 144 24.53 -5.28 8.53
CA GLN A 144 25.85 -5.82 8.84
C GLN A 144 25.76 -6.82 9.97
N PHE A 145 26.32 -8.01 9.78
CA PHE A 145 26.51 -9.04 10.78
C PHE A 145 28.00 -9.22 11.00
N ASN A 146 28.46 -9.17 12.24
CA ASN A 146 29.84 -9.43 12.64
C ASN A 146 29.89 -9.73 14.14
N GLU A 147 31.08 -9.75 14.73
CA GLU A 147 31.30 -9.98 16.17
C GLU A 147 30.59 -8.97 17.08
N ASN A 148 30.26 -7.77 16.58
CA ASN A 148 29.57 -6.71 17.32
C ASN A 148 28.04 -6.79 17.22
N ASN A 149 27.48 -7.94 16.86
CA ASN A 149 26.03 -8.16 16.77
C ASN A 149 25.36 -7.88 18.12
N LYS A 150 24.30 -7.08 18.11
CA LYS A 150 23.58 -6.66 19.32
C LYS A 150 22.10 -6.44 19.10
N GLU A 151 21.32 -6.48 20.17
CA GLU A 151 19.89 -6.13 20.08
C GLU A 151 19.73 -4.69 19.58
N ILE A 152 18.93 -4.54 18.53
CA ILE A 152 18.57 -3.25 17.95
C ILE A 152 17.09 -2.96 18.17
N LYS A 153 16.76 -1.74 18.60
CA LYS A 153 15.37 -1.25 18.74
C LYS A 153 15.08 -0.09 17.81
N SER A 154 16.10 0.45 17.18
CA SER A 154 16.00 1.54 16.19
C SER A 154 17.10 1.41 15.16
N CYS A 155 16.86 1.99 13.97
CA CYS A 155 17.88 2.16 12.94
C CYS A 155 17.77 3.56 12.32
N THR A 156 18.89 4.04 11.77
CA THR A 156 18.96 5.35 11.13
C THR A 156 18.43 5.29 9.71
N VAL A 157 17.68 6.31 9.35
CA VAL A 157 17.22 6.58 7.98
C VAL A 157 17.89 7.86 7.52
N ASN A 158 18.71 7.76 6.49
CA ASN A 158 19.42 8.87 5.87
C ASN A 158 18.78 9.20 4.52
N ASN A 159 19.08 10.40 4.01
CA ASN A 159 18.72 10.81 2.67
C ASN A 159 19.99 10.91 1.80
N LEU A 160 20.06 10.18 0.70
CA LEU A 160 21.21 10.17 -0.20
C LEU A 160 21.52 11.56 -0.77
N ASN A 161 20.47 12.35 -1.06
CA ASN A 161 20.59 13.67 -1.67
C ASN A 161 20.86 14.77 -0.63
N ASN A 162 20.60 14.50 0.66
CA ASN A 162 20.85 15.41 1.76
C ASN A 162 21.37 14.64 3.00
N PRO A 163 22.68 14.41 3.11
CA PRO A 163 23.25 13.62 4.20
C PRO A 163 23.00 14.19 5.60
N HIS A 164 22.69 15.48 5.70
CA HIS A 164 22.34 16.12 7.00
C HIS A 164 20.92 15.80 7.45
N GLU A 165 20.06 15.35 6.53
CA GLU A 165 18.70 14.93 6.83
C GLU A 165 18.67 13.46 7.24
N HIS A 166 18.52 13.24 8.54
CA HIS A 166 18.40 11.89 9.10
C HIS A 166 17.38 11.86 10.23
N TYR A 167 16.78 10.70 10.42
CA TYR A 167 15.89 10.39 11.53
C TYR A 167 16.02 8.92 11.89
N ARG A 168 15.40 8.51 13.00
CA ARG A 168 15.44 7.13 13.44
C ARG A 168 14.05 6.51 13.40
N ILE A 169 13.90 5.39 12.72
CA ILE A 169 12.75 4.50 12.92
C ILE A 169 13.05 3.55 14.08
N GLY A 170 12.03 3.13 14.80
CA GLY A 170 12.25 2.23 15.93
C GLY A 170 11.00 1.48 16.35
N ILE A 171 11.18 0.46 17.19
CA ILE A 171 10.10 -0.36 17.72
C ILE A 171 10.04 -0.17 19.25
N LYS A 172 8.84 0.21 19.74
CA LYS A 172 8.51 0.24 21.17
C LYS A 172 7.17 -0.46 21.36
N ASN A 173 7.08 -1.36 22.32
CA ASN A 173 5.87 -2.13 22.62
C ASN A 173 5.28 -2.86 21.38
N GLY A 174 6.14 -3.39 20.51
CA GLY A 174 5.73 -4.08 19.28
C GLY A 174 5.24 -3.19 18.14
N LYS A 175 5.17 -1.86 18.35
CA LYS A 175 4.74 -0.88 17.35
C LYS A 175 5.96 -0.22 16.70
N LEU A 176 5.95 -0.09 15.37
CA LEU A 176 6.96 0.66 14.62
C LEU A 176 6.59 2.14 14.59
N TYR A 177 7.55 2.99 14.93
CA TYR A 177 7.48 4.44 14.85
C TYR A 177 8.30 4.92 13.66
N SER A 178 7.72 5.80 12.86
CA SER A 178 8.35 6.39 11.67
C SER A 178 9.44 7.40 12.03
N ASN A 179 9.36 7.99 13.20
CA ASN A 179 10.40 8.78 13.84
C ASN A 179 10.33 8.53 15.36
N ILE A 180 11.16 7.59 15.87
CA ILE A 180 11.04 7.16 17.26
C ILE A 180 11.37 8.28 18.25
N ASP A 181 12.18 9.24 17.85
CA ASP A 181 12.59 10.32 18.72
C ASP A 181 11.47 11.36 18.94
N ASN A 182 10.56 11.52 17.96
CA ASN A 182 9.47 12.51 18.00
C ASN A 182 8.07 11.88 18.17
N ASP A 183 7.83 10.71 17.57
CA ASP A 183 6.47 10.14 17.46
C ASP A 183 6.01 9.47 18.75
N ILE A 184 6.92 9.11 19.66
CA ILE A 184 6.60 8.42 20.91
C ILE A 184 5.71 9.26 21.83
N ASP A 185 5.99 10.56 21.91
CA ASP A 185 5.30 11.46 22.85
C ASP A 185 3.88 11.82 22.37
N ILE A 186 3.64 11.65 21.05
CA ILE A 186 2.32 11.90 20.44
C ILE A 186 1.53 10.60 20.20
N ASP A 187 2.07 9.43 20.56
CA ASP A 187 1.39 8.15 20.38
C ASP A 187 0.26 7.99 21.38
N GLY A 188 -0.91 7.64 20.88
CA GLY A 188 -2.08 7.43 21.71
C GLY A 188 -3.30 6.99 20.91
N LYS A 189 -4.44 6.90 21.60
CA LYS A 189 -5.71 6.62 20.95
C LYS A 189 -6.18 7.89 20.23
N CYS A 190 -6.28 7.80 18.89
CA CYS A 190 -6.84 8.88 18.09
C CYS A 190 -8.30 9.14 18.48
N CYS A 191 -8.65 10.39 18.75
CA CYS A 191 -10.03 10.80 19.03
C CYS A 191 -10.90 10.81 17.77
N PHE A 192 -10.28 10.78 16.58
CA PHE A 192 -10.99 10.73 15.30
C PHE A 192 -11.06 9.30 14.79
N GLU A 193 -12.21 8.94 14.25
CA GLU A 193 -12.40 7.66 13.58
C GLU A 193 -12.18 7.81 12.08
N TRP A 194 -11.21 7.08 11.54
CA TRP A 194 -10.98 7.04 10.10
C TRP A 194 -12.08 6.25 9.39
N ARG A 195 -12.65 6.82 8.32
CA ARG A 195 -13.62 6.17 7.46
C ARG A 195 -13.22 6.32 6.00
N GLN A 196 -13.42 5.28 5.22
CA GLN A 196 -13.23 5.35 3.77
C GLN A 196 -14.36 6.15 3.15
N GLY A 197 -14.04 7.04 2.22
CA GLY A 197 -15.05 7.69 1.39
C GLY A 197 -15.67 6.71 0.36
N ILE A 198 -16.75 7.17 -0.29
CA ILE A 198 -17.44 6.36 -1.31
C ILE A 198 -16.49 6.00 -2.43
N LYS A 199 -16.45 4.71 -2.76
CA LYS A 199 -15.77 4.15 -3.91
C LYS A 199 -16.81 3.54 -4.86
N HIS A 200 -16.83 3.98 -6.10
CA HIS A 200 -17.80 3.54 -7.11
C HIS A 200 -17.13 3.06 -8.42
N ASP A 201 -15.88 3.42 -8.67
CA ASP A 201 -15.08 3.08 -9.86
C ASP A 201 -15.82 3.35 -11.21
N CYS A 202 -16.75 4.31 -11.21
CA CYS A 202 -17.59 4.66 -12.34
C CYS A 202 -17.80 6.19 -12.46
N VAL A 203 -16.69 6.94 -12.49
CA VAL A 203 -16.65 8.41 -12.46
C VAL A 203 -17.51 9.04 -13.55
N LYS A 204 -17.49 8.46 -14.77
CA LYS A 204 -18.20 9.00 -15.95
C LYS A 204 -19.71 9.04 -15.79
N VAL A 205 -20.25 8.18 -14.94
CA VAL A 205 -21.70 8.00 -14.76
C VAL A 205 -22.17 8.53 -13.41
N MET A 206 -21.44 8.25 -12.34
CA MET A 206 -21.92 8.51 -10.98
C MET A 206 -21.59 9.92 -10.46
N GLU A 207 -20.64 10.62 -11.07
CA GLU A 207 -20.31 11.99 -10.69
C GLU A 207 -21.01 12.99 -11.62
N LEU A 208 -21.75 13.88 -11.02
CA LEU A 208 -22.68 14.76 -11.71
C LEU A 208 -22.42 16.21 -11.30
N GLU A 209 -22.75 17.12 -12.20
CA GLU A 209 -22.74 18.56 -11.97
C GLU A 209 -24.13 19.13 -12.23
N LYS A 210 -24.65 19.94 -11.29
CA LYS A 210 -25.97 20.54 -11.45
C LYS A 210 -25.93 21.61 -12.52
N THR A 211 -26.81 21.51 -13.52
CA THR A 211 -26.93 22.46 -14.63
C THR A 211 -28.40 22.85 -14.78
N GLY A 212 -28.80 23.94 -14.17
CA GLY A 212 -30.21 24.34 -14.08
C GLY A 212 -31.03 23.31 -13.31
N THR A 213 -32.06 22.76 -13.95
CA THR A 213 -32.93 21.70 -13.40
C THR A 213 -32.44 20.29 -13.68
N LYS A 214 -31.38 20.14 -14.47
CA LYS A 214 -30.82 18.85 -14.90
C LYS A 214 -29.43 18.62 -14.29
N TYR A 215 -28.92 17.42 -14.50
CA TYR A 215 -27.58 17.01 -14.09
C TYR A 215 -26.75 16.63 -15.31
N LYS A 216 -25.51 17.07 -15.32
CA LYS A 216 -24.54 16.76 -16.36
C LYS A 216 -23.53 15.74 -15.82
N ASN A 217 -23.36 14.62 -16.50
CA ASN A 217 -22.37 13.62 -16.14
C ASN A 217 -21.00 13.92 -16.80
N LYS A 218 -19.97 13.15 -16.49
CA LYS A 218 -18.64 13.31 -17.09
C LYS A 218 -18.53 12.83 -18.54
N LYS A 219 -19.63 12.39 -19.15
CA LYS A 219 -19.79 12.12 -20.59
C LYS A 219 -20.42 13.28 -21.32
N GLU A 220 -20.73 14.37 -20.63
CA GLU A 220 -21.44 15.55 -21.12
C GLU A 220 -22.96 15.31 -21.38
N ASP A 221 -23.51 14.15 -20.99
CA ASP A 221 -24.94 13.90 -21.09
C ASP A 221 -25.71 14.74 -20.06
N LEU A 222 -26.77 15.42 -20.49
CA LEU A 222 -27.75 16.05 -19.61
C LEU A 222 -28.83 15.05 -19.25
N VAL A 223 -29.02 14.82 -17.95
CA VAL A 223 -29.94 13.80 -17.44
C VAL A 223 -30.85 14.38 -16.36
N GLU A 224 -32.04 13.83 -16.26
CA GLU A 224 -32.97 14.07 -15.15
C GLU A 224 -32.93 12.86 -14.23
N LEU A 225 -32.76 13.10 -12.94
CA LEU A 225 -32.63 12.08 -11.91
C LEU A 225 -33.42 12.53 -10.68
N GLU A 226 -33.87 11.59 -9.88
CA GLU A 226 -34.47 11.87 -8.59
C GLU A 226 -33.42 12.43 -7.61
N GLU A 227 -33.75 13.55 -6.96
CA GLU A 227 -32.87 14.29 -6.03
C GLU A 227 -32.50 13.47 -4.79
N ASP A 228 -33.36 12.55 -4.35
CA ASP A 228 -33.20 11.75 -3.14
C ASP A 228 -31.95 10.86 -3.15
N LEU A 229 -31.45 10.50 -4.34
CA LEU A 229 -30.25 9.68 -4.51
C LEU A 229 -29.00 10.54 -4.79
N LEU A 230 -29.12 11.86 -4.84
CA LEU A 230 -28.04 12.76 -5.21
C LEU A 230 -27.46 13.53 -4.01
N TYR A 231 -26.26 13.19 -3.62
CA TYR A 231 -25.57 13.77 -2.50
C TYR A 231 -24.42 14.67 -2.91
N PRO A 232 -24.09 15.71 -2.11
CA PRO A 232 -22.93 16.56 -2.37
C PRO A 232 -21.64 15.73 -2.40
N LEU A 233 -20.80 15.93 -3.42
CA LEU A 233 -19.52 15.25 -3.56
C LEU A 233 -18.38 16.22 -3.24
N LEU A 234 -17.55 15.87 -2.25
CA LEU A 234 -16.28 16.54 -1.95
C LEU A 234 -15.11 15.62 -2.25
N LYS A 235 -14.22 16.06 -3.12
CA LYS A 235 -12.93 15.42 -3.39
C LYS A 235 -11.79 16.15 -2.68
N SER A 236 -10.63 15.53 -2.54
CA SER A 236 -9.44 16.17 -1.99
C SER A 236 -9.07 17.47 -2.73
N SER A 237 -9.28 17.51 -4.05
CA SER A 237 -9.07 18.70 -4.88
C SER A 237 -10.00 19.88 -4.54
N ASN A 238 -11.14 19.62 -3.91
CA ASN A 238 -12.10 20.68 -3.51
C ASN A 238 -11.77 21.27 -2.14
N VAL A 239 -10.96 20.57 -1.32
CA VAL A 239 -10.63 20.99 0.05
C VAL A 239 -9.36 21.85 0.02
N LYS A 240 -9.48 23.05 -0.57
CA LYS A 240 -8.40 24.06 -0.63
C LYS A 240 -8.54 25.14 0.44
N ILE A 241 -9.67 25.17 1.12
CA ILE A 241 -10.02 26.14 2.15
C ILE A 241 -10.48 25.40 3.41
N PRO A 242 -10.32 25.97 4.61
CA PRO A 242 -10.64 25.30 5.87
C PRO A 242 -12.10 24.86 5.98
N ILE A 243 -13.03 25.60 5.40
CA ILE A 243 -14.47 25.29 5.46
C ILE A 243 -15.05 25.36 4.05
N VAL A 244 -15.59 24.23 3.58
CA VAL A 244 -16.34 24.13 2.33
C VAL A 244 -17.81 24.00 2.67
N LYS A 245 -18.60 25.04 2.40
CA LYS A 245 -20.04 25.08 2.70
C LYS A 245 -20.87 24.36 1.65
N GLU A 246 -20.49 24.43 0.38
CA GLU A 246 -21.22 23.90 -0.74
C GLU A 246 -20.28 23.20 -1.72
N SER A 247 -20.78 22.16 -2.37
CA SER A 247 -20.11 21.46 -3.46
C SER A 247 -20.93 21.63 -4.75
N GLY A 248 -20.30 22.12 -5.81
CA GLY A 248 -20.90 22.16 -7.15
C GLY A 248 -21.08 20.76 -7.77
N GLN A 249 -20.52 19.73 -7.14
CA GLN A 249 -20.60 18.35 -7.63
C GLN A 249 -21.54 17.51 -6.78
N LYS A 250 -22.25 16.59 -7.43
CA LYS A 250 -23.10 15.58 -6.81
C LYS A 250 -22.56 14.20 -7.12
N ILE A 251 -22.89 13.27 -6.26
CA ILE A 251 -22.66 11.84 -6.49
C ILE A 251 -23.99 11.10 -6.40
N LEU A 252 -24.21 10.18 -7.32
CA LEU A 252 -25.33 9.27 -7.27
C LEU A 252 -25.03 8.15 -6.26
N VAL A 253 -25.89 8.02 -5.24
CA VAL A 253 -25.76 7.04 -4.14
C VAL A 253 -26.86 6.01 -4.29
N THR A 254 -26.48 4.81 -4.70
CA THR A 254 -27.39 3.70 -5.01
C THR A 254 -27.69 2.78 -3.82
N GLN A 255 -27.01 2.97 -2.70
CA GLN A 255 -27.11 2.14 -1.49
C GLN A 255 -26.91 3.00 -0.24
N HIS A 256 -27.51 2.59 0.88
CA HIS A 256 -27.28 3.18 2.21
C HIS A 256 -26.38 2.29 3.09
N LYS A 257 -26.33 0.99 2.78
CA LYS A 257 -25.51 -0.02 3.45
C LYS A 257 -24.68 -0.81 2.44
N LEU A 258 -23.55 -1.33 2.89
CA LEU A 258 -22.76 -2.26 2.09
C LEU A 258 -23.58 -3.49 1.73
N LYS A 259 -23.56 -3.89 0.45
CA LYS A 259 -24.29 -5.05 -0.10
C LYS A 259 -25.83 -4.95 -0.03
N GLU A 260 -26.36 -3.76 0.20
CA GLU A 260 -27.80 -3.53 0.05
C GLU A 260 -28.24 -3.82 -1.37
N ASP A 261 -29.38 -4.49 -1.54
CA ASP A 261 -29.96 -4.72 -2.85
C ASP A 261 -30.37 -3.39 -3.49
N THR A 262 -30.00 -3.20 -4.73
CA THR A 262 -30.26 -1.97 -5.50
C THR A 262 -31.52 -2.05 -6.36
N SER A 263 -32.21 -3.18 -6.36
CA SER A 263 -33.43 -3.40 -7.16
C SER A 263 -34.59 -2.47 -6.75
N TYR A 264 -34.59 -1.99 -5.51
CA TYR A 264 -35.59 -1.01 -5.03
C TYR A 264 -35.59 0.29 -5.87
N ILE A 265 -34.46 0.64 -6.52
CA ILE A 265 -34.34 1.84 -7.36
C ILE A 265 -35.31 1.73 -8.54
N LYS A 266 -35.52 0.54 -9.09
CA LYS A 266 -36.42 0.29 -10.21
C LYS A 266 -37.85 0.75 -9.91
N GLU A 267 -38.32 0.52 -8.70
CA GLU A 267 -39.71 0.85 -8.31
C GLU A 267 -39.84 2.29 -7.83
N LYS A 268 -38.88 2.76 -7.02
CA LYS A 268 -38.97 4.06 -6.36
C LYS A 268 -38.40 5.22 -7.17
N TYR A 269 -37.42 4.95 -8.04
CA TYR A 269 -36.63 5.96 -8.74
C TYR A 269 -36.45 5.61 -10.22
N PRO A 270 -37.53 5.62 -11.01
CA PRO A 270 -37.55 5.11 -12.38
C PRO A 270 -36.64 5.88 -13.34
N LEU A 271 -36.44 7.21 -13.15
CA LEU A 271 -35.51 7.99 -13.97
C LEU A 271 -34.07 7.55 -13.73
N THR A 272 -33.71 7.40 -12.45
CA THR A 272 -32.38 6.92 -12.04
C THR A 272 -32.16 5.48 -12.52
N TRP A 273 -33.17 4.60 -12.42
CA TRP A 273 -33.05 3.23 -12.93
C TRP A 273 -32.77 3.20 -14.42
N ALA A 274 -33.58 3.94 -15.23
CA ALA A 274 -33.35 4.02 -16.65
C ALA A 274 -31.95 4.56 -17.01
N TYR A 275 -31.47 5.53 -16.24
CA TYR A 275 -30.13 6.08 -16.42
C TYR A 275 -29.03 5.04 -16.10
N LEU A 276 -29.16 4.26 -15.03
CA LEU A 276 -28.22 3.22 -14.64
C LEU A 276 -28.20 2.09 -15.70
N GLU A 277 -29.34 1.62 -16.16
CA GLU A 277 -29.47 0.60 -17.20
C GLU A 277 -28.81 1.05 -18.52
N LYS A 278 -29.09 2.29 -18.96
CA LYS A 278 -28.44 2.89 -20.14
C LYS A 278 -26.91 2.89 -20.05
N ASN A 279 -26.37 2.94 -18.84
CA ASN A 279 -24.92 3.04 -18.59
C ASN A 279 -24.33 1.76 -17.99
N LYS A 280 -25.05 0.64 -18.02
CA LYS A 280 -24.64 -0.63 -17.38
C LYS A 280 -23.24 -1.09 -17.78
N GLU A 281 -22.86 -0.90 -19.02
CA GLU A 281 -21.52 -1.28 -19.52
C GLU A 281 -20.35 -0.66 -18.73
N TYR A 282 -20.52 0.55 -18.15
CA TYR A 282 -19.50 1.20 -17.34
C TYR A 282 -19.34 0.54 -15.98
N PHE A 283 -20.42 -0.02 -15.44
CA PHE A 283 -20.39 -0.77 -14.18
C PHE A 283 -19.79 -2.16 -14.40
N ASP A 284 -20.10 -2.82 -15.50
CA ASP A 284 -19.58 -4.14 -15.85
C ASP A 284 -18.06 -4.11 -16.11
N LYS A 285 -17.53 -2.99 -16.61
CA LYS A 285 -16.10 -2.78 -16.85
C LYS A 285 -15.28 -2.49 -15.57
N ARG A 286 -15.90 -2.41 -14.38
CA ARG A 286 -15.19 -2.16 -13.12
C ARG A 286 -14.24 -3.32 -12.77
N LYS A 287 -12.95 -3.00 -12.60
CA LYS A 287 -11.89 -4.02 -12.43
C LYS A 287 -11.74 -4.54 -10.99
N SER A 288 -12.26 -3.81 -10.00
CA SER A 288 -12.07 -4.16 -8.59
C SER A 288 -12.91 -5.39 -8.20
N SER A 289 -12.26 -6.36 -7.57
CA SER A 289 -12.91 -7.59 -7.09
C SER A 289 -14.02 -7.37 -6.06
N ILE A 290 -14.08 -6.18 -5.44
CA ILE A 290 -15.14 -5.84 -4.48
C ILE A 290 -16.55 -5.84 -5.10
N TYR A 291 -16.63 -5.63 -6.44
CA TYR A 291 -17.91 -5.60 -7.18
C TYR A 291 -18.33 -6.96 -7.74
N GLN A 292 -17.42 -7.96 -7.80
CA GLN A 292 -17.70 -9.25 -8.45
C GLN A 292 -18.84 -10.07 -7.82
N LYS A 293 -19.12 -9.85 -6.54
CA LYS A 293 -20.19 -10.55 -5.79
C LYS A 293 -21.13 -9.54 -5.11
N ALA A 294 -21.17 -8.34 -5.59
CA ALA A 294 -22.02 -7.27 -5.09
C ALA A 294 -23.24 -7.09 -6.00
N PRO A 295 -24.35 -6.53 -5.48
CA PRO A 295 -25.50 -6.16 -6.30
C PRO A 295 -25.10 -5.24 -7.47
N ASP A 296 -25.89 -5.23 -8.54
CA ASP A 296 -25.71 -4.31 -9.64
C ASP A 296 -25.68 -2.86 -9.14
N TYR A 297 -24.90 -2.01 -9.80
CA TYR A 297 -24.74 -0.58 -9.44
C TYR A 297 -24.24 -0.30 -8.02
N SER A 298 -23.74 -1.32 -7.31
CA SER A 298 -23.26 -1.19 -5.94
C SER A 298 -22.09 -0.21 -5.81
N ILE A 299 -22.01 0.40 -4.64
CA ILE A 299 -20.91 1.27 -4.19
C ILE A 299 -20.26 0.69 -2.95
N PHE A 300 -19.06 1.11 -2.66
CA PHE A 300 -18.28 0.69 -1.51
C PHE A 300 -17.86 1.88 -0.66
N GLY A 301 -17.47 1.67 0.61
CA GLY A 301 -17.09 2.75 1.51
C GLY A 301 -18.28 3.61 1.91
N ILE A 302 -19.43 2.98 2.14
CA ILE A 302 -20.68 3.62 2.54
C ILE A 302 -21.15 3.10 3.90
N GLY A 303 -21.81 3.97 4.66
CA GLY A 303 -22.40 3.68 5.95
C GLY A 303 -23.08 4.93 6.50
N GLU A 304 -23.62 4.87 7.72
CA GLU A 304 -24.31 5.99 8.37
C GLU A 304 -23.48 7.28 8.39
N TYR A 305 -22.16 7.15 8.53
CA TYR A 305 -21.23 8.28 8.53
C TYR A 305 -21.24 9.06 7.20
N THR A 306 -21.61 8.43 6.09
CA THR A 306 -21.66 9.06 4.77
C THR A 306 -22.71 10.17 4.68
N PHE A 307 -23.80 10.02 5.46
CA PHE A 307 -24.97 10.90 5.41
C PHE A 307 -24.96 11.98 6.48
N LYS A 308 -23.91 12.06 7.29
CA LYS A 308 -23.77 13.13 8.30
C LYS A 308 -23.61 14.50 7.62
N LYS A 309 -24.33 15.50 8.14
CA LYS A 309 -24.34 16.87 7.57
C LYS A 309 -22.99 17.58 7.69
N ILE A 310 -22.23 17.30 8.75
CA ILE A 310 -20.91 17.90 9.00
C ILE A 310 -19.87 16.81 8.91
N GLN A 311 -18.87 17.06 8.08
CA GLN A 311 -17.76 16.14 7.86
C GLN A 311 -16.46 16.94 7.82
N SER A 312 -15.42 16.43 8.46
CA SER A 312 -14.07 16.95 8.35
C SER A 312 -13.20 16.04 7.49
N ARG A 313 -12.32 16.66 6.70
CA ARG A 313 -11.30 15.93 5.93
C ARG A 313 -9.93 16.29 6.43
N HIS A 314 -9.08 15.30 6.56
CA HIS A 314 -7.67 15.51 6.85
C HIS A 314 -6.85 15.35 5.56
N TYR A 315 -5.95 16.30 5.31
CA TYR A 315 -4.95 16.20 4.25
C TYR A 315 -3.84 15.25 4.74
N GLY A 316 -3.98 13.97 4.43
CA GLY A 316 -2.88 13.02 4.56
C GLY A 316 -2.28 12.77 3.17
N PHE A 317 -0.97 12.67 3.08
CA PHE A 317 -0.21 12.31 1.89
C PHE A 317 -0.51 10.86 1.46
N LEU A 318 -1.72 10.58 0.99
CA LEU A 318 -2.06 9.34 0.32
C LEU A 318 -2.73 9.71 -0.99
N GLN A 319 -1.96 9.64 -2.05
CA GLN A 319 -2.44 9.59 -3.42
C GLN A 319 -3.43 8.42 -3.54
N THR A 320 -4.67 8.59 -3.67
CA THR A 320 -5.72 7.58 -3.82
C THR A 320 -6.43 7.17 -2.54
N GLY A 321 -7.34 7.96 -2.09
CA GLY A 321 -8.31 7.58 -1.07
C GLY A 321 -8.85 8.81 -0.37
N THR A 322 -10.13 9.05 -0.53
CA THR A 322 -10.81 10.11 0.19
C THR A 322 -10.90 9.71 1.66
N LEU A 323 -10.14 10.37 2.53
CA LEU A 323 -10.28 10.27 3.97
C LEU A 323 -11.45 11.16 4.40
N GLN A 324 -12.42 10.57 5.05
CA GLN A 324 -13.58 11.26 5.57
C GLN A 324 -13.63 11.07 7.10
N PHE A 325 -13.54 12.16 7.86
CA PHE A 325 -13.72 12.14 9.30
C PHE A 325 -15.09 12.71 9.64
N SER A 326 -15.80 12.08 10.56
CA SER A 326 -16.98 12.66 11.19
C SER A 326 -16.60 13.14 12.59
N ILE A 327 -16.91 14.40 12.90
CA ILE A 327 -16.85 14.91 14.28
C ILE A 327 -18.17 14.52 14.93
N GLN A 328 -18.11 13.85 16.08
CA GLN A 328 -19.27 13.62 16.95
C GLN A 328 -19.53 14.86 17.77
#